data_c24032716de8201a97899912e65ea03f
#
_entry.id   c24032716de8201a97899912e65ea03f
#
_cell.length_a   1.000
_cell.length_b   1.000
_cell.length_c   1.000
_cell.angle_alpha   90.00
_cell.angle_beta   90.00
_cell.angle_gamma   90.00
#
_symmetry.space_group_name_H-M   'P 1'
#
loop_
_entity.id
_entity.type
_entity.pdbx_description
1 polymer ?
#
loop_
_entity_poly.entity_id
_entity_poly.type
_entity_poly.pdbx_seq_one_letter_code
_entity_poly.pdbx_strand_id
1 'polypeptide(L)'
;MKKLLFILLTLTLALSCLSLSASAEEAQLSGSITFLSGETDEEQVTVTRALIEAFEKENPGCTINLVLAGMDDREESIMADLYAGAPVDLITVDCESIGTYANAGILYPLDELIERIGEDDFIPGSRVQIDGHDYGFPYAGCSMQMFIRTDLLEEAGLEIPTTWSELLATAKALTTDDMYGCCLPAGQNNCTTLWMNMFINMAGGNVCGEDLQPTLDTEYVVKALEFYKELAQYCPPGITSYGYSDQITAFCSGKAAISFYQGRIIARVYNEAPDLLDKYAVCEVPTCDDGPQLQFASYNYYALGKNTQNPELAMAFLEFMCTGENAAQFALSAPGHITPSLYSVKEILTTILETTDDPMLSKNAARILFSYDHAASEKTFNESANAGGVKGTTFETNGILNTNYAYVRQYNILSEMVQQVLINGVEPADAAKAAQQNFEDILADLE
;
A
#
# COMPACT_ATOMS: atom_id res chain seq x y z
N MET A 1 -54.86 29.97 -50.10
CA MET A 1 -54.84 30.07 -48.63
C MET A 1 -54.38 28.76 -47.95
N LYS A 2 -54.82 27.57 -48.37
CA LYS A 2 -54.41 26.30 -47.73
C LYS A 2 -52.92 25.89 -47.90
N LYS A 3 -52.25 26.33 -48.97
CA LYS A 3 -50.80 26.04 -49.18
C LYS A 3 -49.87 26.98 -48.38
N LEU A 4 -50.31 28.18 -48.03
CA LEU A 4 -49.51 29.09 -47.20
C LEU A 4 -49.53 28.70 -45.69
N LEU A 5 -50.63 28.08 -45.25
CA LEU A 5 -50.77 27.63 -43.86
C LEU A 5 -49.89 26.38 -43.59
N PHE A 6 -49.67 25.55 -44.60
CA PHE A 6 -48.82 24.35 -44.46
C PHE A 6 -47.31 24.67 -44.40
N ILE A 7 -46.89 25.77 -45.06
CA ILE A 7 -45.48 26.22 -45.07
C ILE A 7 -45.15 26.93 -43.74
N LEU A 8 -46.13 27.64 -43.16
CA LEU A 8 -45.92 28.25 -41.82
C LEU A 8 -45.88 27.22 -40.68
N LEU A 9 -46.65 26.12 -40.79
CA LEU A 9 -46.63 25.03 -39.77
C LEU A 9 -45.36 24.18 -39.84
N THR A 10 -44.80 24.01 -41.03
CA THR A 10 -43.49 23.28 -41.17
C THR A 10 -42.31 24.14 -40.74
N LEU A 11 -42.35 25.45 -40.89
CA LEU A 11 -41.29 26.35 -40.43
C LEU A 11 -41.29 26.50 -38.87
N THR A 12 -42.46 26.45 -38.22
CA THR A 12 -42.55 26.49 -36.78
C THR A 12 -42.13 25.16 -36.14
N LEU A 13 -42.37 24.00 -36.77
CA LEU A 13 -41.82 22.71 -36.28
C LEU A 13 -40.31 22.59 -36.52
N ALA A 14 -39.76 23.18 -37.63
CA ALA A 14 -38.32 23.17 -37.84
C ALA A 14 -37.57 24.12 -36.88
N LEU A 15 -38.20 25.24 -36.46
CA LEU A 15 -37.61 26.11 -35.45
C LEU A 15 -37.72 25.57 -34.03
N SER A 16 -38.71 24.71 -33.74
CA SER A 16 -38.83 24.06 -32.42
C SER A 16 -37.93 22.85 -32.25
N CYS A 17 -37.41 22.26 -33.35
CA CYS A 17 -36.38 21.23 -33.30
C CYS A 17 -34.96 21.79 -33.24
N LEU A 18 -34.76 23.10 -33.55
CA LEU A 18 -33.47 23.76 -33.42
C LEU A 18 -33.21 24.41 -32.07
N SER A 19 -34.18 24.37 -31.15
CA SER A 19 -34.05 24.98 -29.81
C SER A 19 -33.95 23.94 -28.70
N LEU A 20 -33.75 22.64 -28.99
CA LEU A 20 -33.52 21.56 -28.02
C LEU A 20 -32.18 20.85 -28.15
N SER A 21 -31.22 21.43 -28.83
CA SER A 21 -29.81 21.20 -28.56
C SER A 21 -29.26 22.36 -27.72
N ALA A 22 -29.85 22.62 -26.55
CA ALA A 22 -29.06 23.06 -25.44
C ALA A 22 -28.11 21.91 -25.15
N SER A 23 -26.90 21.94 -25.73
CA SER A 23 -25.78 21.32 -25.08
C SER A 23 -25.87 21.79 -23.64
N ALA A 24 -26.07 20.91 -22.69
CA ALA A 24 -25.62 21.17 -21.35
C ALA A 24 -24.17 21.58 -21.57
N GLU A 25 -23.82 22.85 -21.45
CA GLU A 25 -22.47 23.29 -21.21
C GLU A 25 -22.09 22.49 -19.99
N GLU A 26 -21.28 21.44 -20.15
CA GLU A 26 -20.64 20.80 -19.02
C GLU A 26 -20.00 21.93 -18.23
N ALA A 27 -20.43 22.12 -17.01
CA ALA A 27 -19.97 23.23 -16.18
C ALA A 27 -18.46 23.13 -16.16
N GLN A 28 -17.77 24.10 -16.76
CA GLN A 28 -16.32 24.08 -16.89
C GLN A 28 -15.73 23.98 -15.49
N LEU A 29 -14.97 22.93 -15.25
CA LEU A 29 -14.33 22.66 -13.97
C LEU A 29 -13.46 23.86 -13.59
N SER A 30 -13.59 24.36 -12.37
CA SER A 30 -12.83 25.54 -11.89
C SER A 30 -12.73 25.53 -10.37
N GLY A 31 -11.71 26.17 -9.84
CA GLY A 31 -11.49 26.31 -8.40
C GLY A 31 -10.06 25.98 -8.01
N SER A 32 -9.84 25.85 -6.73
CA SER A 32 -8.53 25.51 -6.18
C SER A 32 -8.69 24.46 -5.09
N ILE A 33 -7.80 23.47 -5.08
CA ILE A 33 -7.68 22.49 -4.01
C ILE A 33 -6.24 22.46 -3.49
N THR A 34 -6.09 22.00 -2.25
CA THR A 34 -4.80 21.63 -1.67
C THR A 34 -4.65 20.14 -1.73
N PHE A 35 -3.55 19.67 -2.32
CA PHE A 35 -3.14 18.29 -2.31
C PHE A 35 -1.99 18.11 -1.32
N LEU A 36 -2.28 17.48 -0.18
CA LEU A 36 -1.30 17.14 0.84
C LEU A 36 -0.78 15.74 0.58
N SER A 37 0.39 15.67 -0.05
CA SER A 37 1.03 14.41 -0.45
C SER A 37 2.05 13.95 0.58
N GLY A 38 1.99 12.65 0.92
CA GLY A 38 3.00 11.96 1.73
C GLY A 38 4.18 11.43 0.92
N GLU A 39 4.09 11.45 -0.41
CA GLU A 39 5.16 11.03 -1.30
C GLU A 39 6.18 12.16 -1.43
N THR A 40 7.35 11.98 -0.80
CA THR A 40 8.39 13.01 -0.68
C THR A 40 9.67 12.70 -1.43
N ASP A 41 9.79 11.51 -2.03
CA ASP A 41 10.94 11.15 -2.86
C ASP A 41 10.98 11.99 -4.15
N GLU A 42 12.16 12.42 -4.55
CA GLU A 42 12.37 13.39 -5.63
C GLU A 42 11.74 12.94 -6.96
N GLU A 43 11.82 11.66 -7.29
CA GLU A 43 11.28 11.09 -8.52
C GLU A 43 9.74 11.16 -8.51
N GLN A 44 9.10 10.80 -7.41
CA GLN A 44 7.64 10.83 -7.25
C GLN A 44 7.12 12.27 -7.24
N VAL A 45 7.80 13.17 -6.55
CA VAL A 45 7.47 14.60 -6.52
C VAL A 45 7.58 15.22 -7.92
N THR A 46 8.60 14.85 -8.67
CA THR A 46 8.80 15.34 -10.05
C THR A 46 7.65 14.91 -10.96
N VAL A 47 7.25 13.65 -10.92
CA VAL A 47 6.11 13.15 -11.70
C VAL A 47 4.80 13.81 -11.25
N THR A 48 4.55 13.90 -9.94
CA THR A 48 3.35 14.54 -9.40
C THR A 48 3.22 15.99 -9.87
N ARG A 49 4.30 16.78 -9.85
CA ARG A 49 4.29 18.16 -10.35
C ARG A 49 3.99 18.23 -11.85
N ALA A 50 4.57 17.32 -12.64
CA ALA A 50 4.31 17.26 -14.08
C ALA A 50 2.83 16.92 -14.38
N LEU A 51 2.23 16.01 -13.60
CA LEU A 51 0.80 15.68 -13.71
C LEU A 51 -0.10 16.86 -13.31
N ILE A 52 0.26 17.60 -12.26
CA ILE A 52 -0.46 18.82 -11.87
C ILE A 52 -0.42 19.87 -13.01
N GLU A 53 0.76 20.15 -13.56
CA GLU A 53 0.91 21.09 -14.66
C GLU A 53 0.10 20.65 -15.91
N ALA A 54 0.07 19.37 -16.21
CA ALA A 54 -0.72 18.83 -17.31
C ALA A 54 -2.24 18.99 -17.06
N PHE A 55 -2.72 18.66 -15.86
CA PHE A 55 -4.11 18.81 -15.47
C PHE A 55 -4.58 20.27 -15.53
N GLU A 56 -3.81 21.20 -14.97
CA GLU A 56 -4.14 22.63 -14.99
C GLU A 56 -4.15 23.22 -16.41
N LYS A 57 -3.28 22.71 -17.28
CA LYS A 57 -3.26 23.09 -18.71
C LYS A 57 -4.51 22.63 -19.46
N GLU A 58 -5.00 21.42 -19.15
CA GLU A 58 -6.23 20.86 -19.75
C GLU A 58 -7.49 21.48 -19.15
N ASN A 59 -7.41 21.97 -17.89
CA ASN A 59 -8.51 22.58 -17.14
C ASN A 59 -8.18 24.02 -16.72
N PRO A 60 -8.18 24.99 -17.66
CA PRO A 60 -7.89 26.38 -17.35
C PRO A 60 -8.91 26.94 -16.36
N GLY A 61 -8.47 27.37 -15.20
CA GLY A 61 -9.33 27.83 -14.10
C GLY A 61 -9.27 26.92 -12.88
N CYS A 62 -8.61 25.77 -12.99
CA CYS A 62 -8.28 24.89 -11.86
C CYS A 62 -6.88 25.16 -11.34
N THR A 63 -6.68 25.01 -10.03
CA THR A 63 -5.38 25.14 -9.39
C THR A 63 -5.22 24.05 -8.34
N ILE A 64 -4.09 23.31 -8.40
CA ILE A 64 -3.76 22.25 -7.45
C ILE A 64 -2.53 22.68 -6.64
N ASN A 65 -2.72 23.01 -5.38
CA ASN A 65 -1.65 23.45 -4.48
C ASN A 65 -1.00 22.22 -3.82
N LEU A 66 0.12 21.77 -4.34
CA LEU A 66 0.86 20.64 -3.76
C LEU A 66 1.60 21.06 -2.50
N VAL A 67 1.29 20.40 -1.39
CA VAL A 67 1.99 20.48 -0.11
C VAL A 67 2.61 19.12 0.19
N LEU A 68 3.90 19.09 0.48
CA LEU A 68 4.62 17.86 0.82
C LEU A 68 4.80 17.78 2.33
N ALA A 69 4.42 16.67 2.92
CA ALA A 69 4.66 16.37 4.32
C ALA A 69 4.92 14.86 4.48
N GLY A 70 6.02 14.49 5.14
CA GLY A 70 6.33 13.08 5.40
C GLY A 70 5.19 12.37 6.13
N MET A 71 5.10 11.06 5.93
CA MET A 71 3.97 10.25 6.42
C MET A 71 3.75 10.41 7.94
N ASP A 72 4.83 10.37 8.73
CA ASP A 72 4.75 10.45 10.20
C ASP A 72 4.36 11.85 10.72
N ASP A 73 4.93 12.92 10.13
CA ASP A 73 4.68 14.31 10.57
C ASP A 73 3.28 14.82 10.16
N ARG A 74 2.71 14.24 9.10
CA ARG A 74 1.46 14.65 8.50
C ARG A 74 0.25 14.17 9.29
N GLU A 75 0.30 12.94 9.79
CA GLU A 75 -0.87 12.26 10.34
C GLU A 75 -1.48 13.04 11.52
N GLU A 76 -0.66 13.48 12.46
CA GLU A 76 -1.11 14.26 13.63
C GLU A 76 -1.74 15.59 13.21
N SER A 77 -1.13 16.32 12.27
CA SER A 77 -1.63 17.61 11.79
C SER A 77 -2.95 17.50 11.03
N ILE A 78 -3.04 16.52 10.11
CA ILE A 78 -4.27 16.30 9.32
C ILE A 78 -5.43 15.87 10.21
N MET A 79 -5.17 14.99 11.16
CA MET A 79 -6.19 14.53 12.08
C MET A 79 -6.79 15.68 12.88
N ALA A 80 -5.94 16.56 13.40
CA ALA A 80 -6.42 17.76 14.12
C ALA A 80 -7.32 18.63 13.24
N ASP A 81 -6.95 18.88 11.98
CA ASP A 81 -7.73 19.67 11.03
C ASP A 81 -9.04 18.98 10.64
N LEU A 82 -9.02 17.70 10.32
CA LEU A 82 -10.21 16.91 9.97
C LEU A 82 -11.21 16.84 11.13
N TYR A 83 -10.76 16.57 12.34
CA TYR A 83 -11.64 16.54 13.53
C TYR A 83 -12.14 17.93 13.92
N ALA A 84 -11.39 18.99 13.65
CA ALA A 84 -11.85 20.37 13.82
C ALA A 84 -12.85 20.79 12.75
N GLY A 85 -13.09 19.96 11.72
CA GLY A 85 -13.99 20.27 10.61
C GLY A 85 -13.42 21.30 9.63
N ALA A 86 -12.10 21.45 9.57
CA ALA A 86 -11.42 22.28 8.60
C ALA A 86 -11.66 21.76 7.15
N PRO A 87 -11.69 22.63 6.14
CA PRO A 87 -11.76 22.20 4.75
C PRO A 87 -10.40 21.60 4.34
N VAL A 88 -10.33 20.29 4.35
CA VAL A 88 -9.20 19.50 3.83
C VAL A 88 -9.64 18.92 2.51
N ASP A 89 -8.90 19.18 1.42
CA ASP A 89 -9.33 18.73 0.09
C ASP A 89 -8.82 17.32 -0.21
N LEU A 90 -7.59 17.17 -0.69
CA LEU A 90 -7.02 15.91 -1.09
C LEU A 90 -5.83 15.56 -0.22
N ILE A 91 -5.80 14.35 0.32
CA ILE A 91 -4.76 13.86 1.22
C ILE A 91 -4.31 12.45 0.85
N THR A 92 -3.06 12.15 1.13
CA THR A 92 -2.58 10.77 1.21
C THR A 92 -2.91 10.19 2.58
N VAL A 93 -3.47 9.01 2.61
CA VAL A 93 -3.79 8.26 3.84
C VAL A 93 -3.13 6.90 3.79
N ASP A 94 -2.50 6.52 4.88
CA ASP A 94 -1.85 5.22 5.00
C ASP A 94 -2.88 4.09 5.11
N CYS A 95 -2.47 2.93 4.68
CA CYS A 95 -3.29 1.74 4.68
C CYS A 95 -3.89 1.42 6.08
N GLU A 96 -3.17 1.71 7.14
CA GLU A 96 -3.60 1.45 8.52
C GLU A 96 -4.67 2.43 9.01
N SER A 97 -4.68 3.65 8.47
CA SER A 97 -5.49 4.75 9.00
C SER A 97 -6.81 4.96 8.26
N ILE A 98 -6.91 4.54 6.98
CA ILE A 98 -8.09 4.80 6.15
C ILE A 98 -9.39 4.30 6.78
N GLY A 99 -9.37 3.10 7.35
CA GLY A 99 -10.53 2.50 8.01
C GLY A 99 -10.98 3.28 9.23
N THR A 100 -10.03 3.71 10.06
CA THR A 100 -10.31 4.50 11.26
C THR A 100 -10.93 5.85 10.91
N TYR A 101 -10.39 6.54 9.90
CA TYR A 101 -10.88 7.86 9.48
C TYR A 101 -12.26 7.80 8.82
N ALA A 102 -12.50 6.77 8.00
CA ALA A 102 -13.81 6.55 7.41
C ALA A 102 -14.86 6.23 8.47
N ASN A 103 -14.55 5.35 9.43
CA ASN A 103 -15.43 5.02 10.56
C ASN A 103 -15.73 6.24 11.46
N ALA A 104 -14.75 7.14 11.63
CA ALA A 104 -14.95 8.40 12.34
C ALA A 104 -15.82 9.42 11.57
N GLY A 105 -16.16 9.13 10.32
CA GLY A 105 -17.01 9.97 9.47
C GLY A 105 -16.38 11.31 9.12
N ILE A 106 -15.06 11.38 9.00
CA ILE A 106 -14.29 12.59 8.68
C ILE A 106 -13.83 12.64 7.22
N LEU A 107 -14.10 11.59 6.42
CA LEU A 107 -13.80 11.52 4.99
C LEU A 107 -15.05 11.73 4.14
N TYR A 108 -14.83 12.14 2.89
CA TYR A 108 -15.84 12.26 1.85
C TYR A 108 -15.93 10.94 1.06
N PRO A 109 -17.14 10.41 0.76
CA PRO A 109 -17.28 9.17 -0.02
C PRO A 109 -16.85 9.38 -1.48
N LEU A 110 -16.20 8.38 -2.05
CA LEU A 110 -15.69 8.38 -3.43
C LEU A 110 -16.47 7.46 -4.38
N ASP A 111 -17.66 6.97 -3.98
CA ASP A 111 -18.45 6.00 -4.75
C ASP A 111 -18.66 6.45 -6.20
N GLU A 112 -18.96 7.73 -6.41
CA GLU A 112 -19.17 8.29 -7.75
C GLU A 112 -17.91 8.21 -8.63
N LEU A 113 -16.72 8.44 -8.05
CA LEU A 113 -15.44 8.29 -8.74
C LEU A 113 -15.18 6.82 -9.09
N ILE A 114 -15.42 5.91 -8.14
CA ILE A 114 -15.24 4.47 -8.35
C ILE A 114 -16.19 3.95 -9.44
N GLU A 115 -17.46 4.40 -9.45
CA GLU A 115 -18.44 4.03 -10.49
C GLU A 115 -18.01 4.53 -11.89
N ARG A 116 -17.47 5.76 -11.99
CA ARG A 116 -16.98 6.32 -13.26
C ARG A 116 -15.80 5.55 -13.83
N ILE A 117 -14.88 5.10 -12.99
CA ILE A 117 -13.71 4.28 -13.40
C ILE A 117 -14.14 2.86 -13.75
N GLY A 118 -15.10 2.31 -13.00
CA GLY A 118 -15.59 0.94 -13.14
C GLY A 118 -15.02 0.03 -12.05
N GLU A 119 -15.91 -0.51 -11.23
CA GLU A 119 -15.52 -1.36 -10.07
C GLU A 119 -14.73 -2.61 -10.48
N ASP A 120 -15.05 -3.18 -11.64
CA ASP A 120 -14.40 -4.39 -12.18
C ASP A 120 -12.93 -4.17 -12.61
N ASP A 121 -12.50 -2.92 -12.77
CA ASP A 121 -11.12 -2.59 -13.11
C ASP A 121 -10.18 -2.62 -11.88
N PHE A 122 -10.75 -2.59 -10.66
CA PHE A 122 -9.94 -2.61 -9.45
C PHE A 122 -9.40 -4.00 -9.15
N ILE A 123 -8.12 -4.08 -8.79
CA ILE A 123 -7.47 -5.30 -8.32
C ILE A 123 -8.14 -5.74 -7.00
N PRO A 124 -8.50 -7.03 -6.83
CA PRO A 124 -9.15 -7.53 -5.63
C PRO A 124 -8.38 -7.18 -4.35
N GLY A 125 -9.12 -6.73 -3.33
CA GLY A 125 -8.56 -6.35 -2.02
C GLY A 125 -7.91 -4.95 -1.98
N SER A 126 -7.80 -4.23 -3.11
CA SER A 126 -7.25 -2.87 -3.10
C SER A 126 -8.22 -1.83 -2.50
N ARG A 127 -9.52 -2.02 -2.65
CA ARG A 127 -10.56 -1.10 -2.15
C ARG A 127 -10.86 -1.34 -0.67
N VAL A 128 -11.16 -0.26 0.04
CA VAL A 128 -11.62 -0.27 1.44
C VAL A 128 -13.01 0.34 1.49
N GLN A 129 -13.98 -0.49 1.89
CA GLN A 129 -15.38 -0.07 2.03
C GLN A 129 -15.83 -0.11 3.49
N ILE A 130 -16.58 0.91 3.90
CA ILE A 130 -17.28 0.96 5.18
C ILE A 130 -18.74 1.22 4.90
N ASP A 131 -19.61 0.36 5.42
CA ASP A 131 -21.06 0.43 5.19
C ASP A 131 -21.44 0.48 3.70
N GLY A 132 -20.62 -0.14 2.84
CA GLY A 132 -20.83 -0.19 1.39
C GLY A 132 -20.35 1.05 0.62
N HIS A 133 -19.64 1.98 1.27
CA HIS A 133 -19.08 3.18 0.66
C HIS A 133 -17.56 3.13 0.58
N ASP A 134 -16.99 3.63 -0.53
CA ASP A 134 -15.56 3.83 -0.72
C ASP A 134 -15.13 5.20 -0.20
N TYR A 135 -14.11 5.26 0.67
CA TYR A 135 -13.60 6.51 1.24
C TYR A 135 -12.17 6.84 0.82
N GLY A 136 -11.52 5.94 0.10
CA GLY A 136 -10.16 6.12 -0.38
C GLY A 136 -9.98 5.53 -1.77
N PHE A 137 -9.24 6.24 -2.62
CA PHE A 137 -8.77 5.70 -3.89
C PHE A 137 -7.41 5.02 -3.67
N PRO A 138 -7.28 3.71 -3.88
CA PRO A 138 -6.01 3.00 -3.72
C PRO A 138 -5.04 3.38 -4.84
N TYR A 139 -4.06 4.25 -4.56
CA TYR A 139 -3.15 4.75 -5.59
C TYR A 139 -1.82 4.01 -5.67
N ALA A 140 -1.39 3.41 -4.57
CA ALA A 140 -0.13 2.70 -4.48
C ALA A 140 -0.30 1.39 -3.71
N GLY A 141 -0.30 0.29 -4.41
CA GLY A 141 -0.10 -1.03 -3.83
C GLY A 141 1.39 -1.25 -3.59
N CYS A 142 1.74 -1.81 -2.44
CA CYS A 142 3.10 -2.13 -2.06
C CYS A 142 3.14 -3.60 -1.67
N SER A 143 3.43 -4.50 -2.63
CA SER A 143 3.46 -5.92 -2.34
C SER A 143 4.75 -6.32 -1.62
N MET A 144 4.62 -7.07 -0.53
CA MET A 144 5.75 -7.61 0.22
C MET A 144 6.39 -8.76 -0.53
N GLN A 145 7.71 -8.73 -0.67
CA GLN A 145 8.48 -9.69 -1.46
C GLN A 145 9.76 -10.09 -0.73
N MET A 146 10.27 -11.25 -1.06
CA MET A 146 11.59 -11.69 -0.64
C MET A 146 12.61 -11.40 -1.75
N PHE A 147 13.70 -10.74 -1.39
CA PHE A 147 14.88 -10.52 -2.22
C PHE A 147 15.97 -11.47 -1.74
N ILE A 148 16.49 -12.33 -2.63
CA ILE A 148 17.44 -13.38 -2.25
C ILE A 148 18.61 -13.46 -3.24
N ARG A 149 19.82 -13.60 -2.72
CA ARG A 149 21.07 -13.79 -3.49
C ARG A 149 21.12 -15.18 -4.12
N THR A 150 20.86 -15.23 -5.42
CA THR A 150 20.84 -16.50 -6.19
C THR A 150 22.24 -17.09 -6.39
N ASP A 151 23.26 -16.26 -6.51
CA ASP A 151 24.65 -16.71 -6.60
C ASP A 151 25.10 -17.44 -5.32
N LEU A 152 24.67 -16.97 -4.15
CA LEU A 152 24.98 -17.62 -2.88
C LEU A 152 24.19 -18.93 -2.69
N LEU A 153 22.94 -18.99 -3.17
CA LEU A 153 22.17 -20.23 -3.18
C LEU A 153 22.83 -21.29 -4.07
N GLU A 154 23.25 -20.91 -5.28
CA GLU A 154 23.95 -21.82 -6.20
C GLU A 154 25.26 -22.35 -5.59
N GLU A 155 26.06 -21.45 -4.98
CA GLU A 155 27.32 -21.84 -4.31
C GLU A 155 27.08 -22.82 -3.16
N ALA A 156 25.99 -22.63 -2.39
CA ALA A 156 25.61 -23.48 -1.27
C ALA A 156 24.83 -24.73 -1.69
N GLY A 157 24.41 -24.84 -2.96
CA GLY A 157 23.58 -25.95 -3.47
C GLY A 157 22.18 -25.95 -2.87
N LEU A 158 21.61 -24.76 -2.64
CA LEU A 158 20.29 -24.52 -2.05
C LEU A 158 19.29 -24.03 -3.09
N GLU A 159 18.03 -24.38 -2.89
CA GLU A 159 16.89 -23.84 -3.64
C GLU A 159 16.32 -22.59 -2.95
N ILE A 160 15.48 -21.82 -3.66
CA ILE A 160 14.75 -20.70 -3.07
C ILE A 160 13.77 -21.24 -2.03
N PRO A 161 13.83 -20.78 -0.77
CA PRO A 161 12.95 -21.26 0.29
C PRO A 161 11.49 -20.81 0.05
N THR A 162 10.54 -21.70 0.34
CA THR A 162 9.09 -21.46 0.19
C THR A 162 8.34 -21.55 1.51
N THR A 163 8.97 -22.12 2.54
CA THR A 163 8.41 -22.26 3.89
C THR A 163 9.32 -21.61 4.94
N TRP A 164 8.77 -21.37 6.13
CA TRP A 164 9.55 -20.81 7.24
C TRP A 164 10.70 -21.71 7.67
N SER A 165 10.50 -23.03 7.72
CA SER A 165 11.57 -23.97 8.06
C SER A 165 12.69 -23.96 7.03
N GLU A 166 12.36 -23.90 5.74
CA GLU A 166 13.34 -23.77 4.66
C GLU A 166 14.08 -22.42 4.72
N LEU A 167 13.35 -21.32 5.03
CA LEU A 167 13.93 -19.99 5.18
C LEU A 167 14.94 -19.93 6.34
N LEU A 168 14.61 -20.49 7.49
CA LEU A 168 15.53 -20.58 8.63
C LEU A 168 16.77 -21.39 8.29
N ALA A 169 16.59 -22.54 7.61
CA ALA A 169 17.71 -23.39 7.17
C ALA A 169 18.61 -22.64 6.16
N THR A 170 18.01 -21.94 5.22
CA THR A 170 18.72 -21.14 4.21
C THR A 170 19.46 -19.96 4.85
N ALA A 171 18.81 -19.18 5.71
CA ALA A 171 19.44 -18.07 6.41
C ALA A 171 20.64 -18.54 7.25
N LYS A 172 20.48 -19.66 7.95
CA LYS A 172 21.58 -20.28 8.70
C LYS A 172 22.75 -20.69 7.81
N ALA A 173 22.46 -21.33 6.69
CA ALA A 173 23.49 -21.84 5.77
C ALA A 173 24.25 -20.70 5.07
N LEU A 174 23.58 -19.57 4.78
CA LEU A 174 24.18 -18.42 4.13
C LEU A 174 24.86 -17.45 5.12
N THR A 175 24.76 -17.67 6.43
CA THR A 175 25.46 -16.87 7.44
C THR A 175 26.91 -17.29 7.55
N THR A 176 27.81 -16.33 7.41
CA THR A 176 29.27 -16.48 7.55
C THR A 176 29.83 -15.37 8.43
N ASP A 177 31.15 -15.32 8.63
CA ASP A 177 31.82 -14.25 9.36
C ASP A 177 31.65 -12.88 8.69
N ASP A 178 31.46 -12.86 7.35
CA ASP A 178 31.39 -11.65 6.54
C ASP A 178 29.97 -11.32 6.03
N MET A 179 29.02 -12.23 6.17
CA MET A 179 27.67 -12.18 5.59
C MET A 179 26.62 -12.63 6.59
N TYR A 180 25.54 -11.88 6.70
CA TYR A 180 24.34 -12.30 7.41
C TYR A 180 23.38 -13.02 6.45
N GLY A 181 22.78 -14.12 6.90
CA GLY A 181 21.85 -14.89 6.08
C GLY A 181 20.57 -14.13 5.76
N CYS A 182 20.15 -13.23 6.65
CA CYS A 182 18.91 -12.48 6.50
C CYS A 182 19.03 -11.07 7.09
N CYS A 183 18.10 -10.18 6.75
CA CYS A 183 17.90 -8.90 7.40
C CYS A 183 16.40 -8.69 7.67
N LEU A 184 16.06 -8.40 8.93
CA LEU A 184 14.72 -8.03 9.40
C LEU A 184 14.77 -6.66 10.08
N PRO A 185 13.68 -5.87 10.08
CA PRO A 185 13.55 -4.73 10.97
C PRO A 185 13.21 -5.23 12.38
N ALA A 186 13.71 -4.60 13.42
CA ALA A 186 13.29 -4.83 14.79
C ALA A 186 13.37 -3.53 15.63
N GLY A 187 13.40 -2.37 14.97
CA GLY A 187 13.24 -1.07 15.61
C GLY A 187 11.81 -0.89 16.13
N GLN A 188 11.62 -0.03 17.12
CA GLN A 188 10.28 0.36 17.58
C GLN A 188 9.68 1.36 16.59
N ASN A 189 9.14 0.84 15.48
CA ASN A 189 8.62 1.62 14.37
C ASN A 189 7.61 0.82 13.54
N ASN A 190 6.94 1.50 12.61
CA ASN A 190 5.91 0.91 11.77
C ASN A 190 6.44 -0.21 10.86
N CYS A 191 7.68 -0.13 10.40
CA CYS A 191 8.28 -1.19 9.59
C CYS A 191 8.24 -2.55 10.32
N THR A 192 8.67 -2.58 11.58
CA THR A 192 8.62 -3.80 12.42
C THR A 192 7.18 -4.25 12.66
N THR A 193 6.26 -3.30 12.86
CA THR A 193 4.82 -3.58 13.02
C THR A 193 4.26 -4.31 11.81
N LEU A 194 4.51 -3.84 10.58
CA LEU A 194 4.04 -4.46 9.34
C LEU A 194 4.59 -5.88 9.16
N TRP A 195 5.89 -6.09 9.38
CA TRP A 195 6.52 -7.41 9.27
C TRP A 195 5.97 -8.39 10.30
N MET A 196 5.78 -7.94 11.55
CA MET A 196 5.23 -8.80 12.60
C MET A 196 3.77 -9.17 12.30
N ASN A 197 2.95 -8.21 11.83
CA ASN A 197 1.58 -8.49 11.41
C ASN A 197 1.52 -9.51 10.27
N MET A 198 2.36 -9.35 9.25
CA MET A 198 2.48 -10.31 8.14
C MET A 198 2.74 -11.73 8.68
N PHE A 199 3.71 -11.91 9.57
CA PHE A 199 4.02 -13.24 10.13
C PHE A 199 2.90 -13.78 11.03
N ILE A 200 2.19 -12.91 11.78
CA ILE A 200 1.01 -13.31 12.55
C ILE A 200 -0.06 -13.90 11.61
N ASN A 201 -0.36 -13.21 10.52
CA ASN A 201 -1.36 -13.69 9.57
C ASN A 201 -0.90 -14.96 8.84
N MET A 202 0.37 -15.07 8.47
CA MET A 202 0.95 -16.29 7.89
C MET A 202 0.90 -17.47 8.87
N ALA A 203 0.96 -17.25 10.17
CA ALA A 203 0.75 -18.28 11.17
C ALA A 203 -0.72 -18.71 11.32
N GLY A 204 -1.67 -17.91 10.80
CA GLY A 204 -3.12 -18.13 10.91
C GLY A 204 -3.82 -17.26 11.96
N GLY A 205 -3.12 -16.28 12.53
CA GLY A 205 -3.66 -15.34 13.51
C GLY A 205 -4.04 -13.97 12.91
N ASN A 206 -4.57 -13.11 13.74
CA ASN A 206 -4.87 -11.71 13.46
C ASN A 206 -4.60 -10.85 14.70
N VAL A 207 -4.48 -9.54 14.51
CA VAL A 207 -4.28 -8.60 15.63
C VAL A 207 -5.59 -8.30 16.37
N CYS A 208 -6.74 -8.41 15.69
CA CYS A 208 -8.07 -8.29 16.26
C CYS A 208 -8.98 -9.43 15.78
N GLY A 209 -9.96 -9.81 16.59
CA GLY A 209 -11.02 -10.75 16.25
C GLY A 209 -12.17 -10.09 15.47
N GLU A 210 -13.24 -10.87 15.21
CA GLU A 210 -14.45 -10.40 14.51
C GLU A 210 -15.18 -9.27 15.24
N ASP A 211 -15.04 -9.23 16.55
CA ASP A 211 -15.58 -8.18 17.44
C ASP A 211 -14.67 -6.96 17.55
N LEU A 212 -13.61 -6.91 16.75
CA LEU A 212 -12.56 -5.89 16.76
C LEU A 212 -11.76 -5.81 18.07
N GLN A 213 -11.94 -6.79 18.96
CA GLN A 213 -11.13 -6.87 20.19
C GLN A 213 -9.75 -7.47 19.90
N PRO A 214 -8.72 -7.10 20.66
CA PRO A 214 -7.38 -7.65 20.53
C PRO A 214 -7.32 -9.18 20.61
N THR A 215 -6.49 -9.80 19.76
CA THR A 215 -6.27 -11.26 19.73
C THR A 215 -4.78 -11.61 19.72
N LEU A 216 -3.99 -10.89 20.53
CA LEU A 216 -2.53 -11.06 20.57
C LEU A 216 -2.08 -12.21 21.48
N ASP A 217 -2.84 -12.58 22.52
CA ASP A 217 -2.53 -13.72 23.40
C ASP A 217 -3.04 -15.03 22.78
N THR A 218 -2.48 -15.41 21.62
CA THR A 218 -2.84 -16.63 20.89
C THR A 218 -1.61 -17.43 20.47
N GLU A 219 -1.79 -18.74 20.24
CA GLU A 219 -0.72 -19.61 19.75
C GLU A 219 -0.13 -19.16 18.41
N TYR A 220 -0.91 -18.50 17.56
CA TYR A 220 -0.48 -17.97 16.26
C TYR A 220 0.50 -16.82 16.40
N VAL A 221 0.21 -15.88 17.33
CA VAL A 221 1.10 -14.75 17.64
C VAL A 221 2.39 -15.24 18.27
N VAL A 222 2.28 -16.17 19.23
CA VAL A 222 3.46 -16.79 19.86
C VAL A 222 4.33 -17.47 18.82
N LYS A 223 3.74 -18.27 17.91
CA LYS A 223 4.45 -18.97 16.83
C LYS A 223 5.17 -18.00 15.89
N ALA A 224 4.49 -16.92 15.48
CA ALA A 224 5.07 -15.88 14.63
C ALA A 224 6.24 -15.18 15.34
N LEU A 225 6.11 -14.92 16.63
CA LEU A 225 7.15 -14.27 17.44
C LEU A 225 8.34 -15.18 17.71
N GLU A 226 8.13 -16.49 17.88
CA GLU A 226 9.18 -17.50 17.95
C GLU A 226 9.96 -17.57 16.62
N PHE A 227 9.25 -17.62 15.50
CA PHE A 227 9.87 -17.58 14.17
C PHE A 227 10.71 -16.30 13.96
N TYR A 228 10.17 -15.14 14.34
CA TYR A 228 10.90 -13.87 14.27
C TYR A 228 12.19 -13.92 15.10
N LYS A 229 12.09 -14.42 16.35
CA LYS A 229 13.23 -14.60 17.27
C LYS A 229 14.31 -15.53 16.68
N GLU A 230 13.91 -16.63 16.06
CA GLU A 230 14.84 -17.56 15.45
C GLU A 230 15.52 -16.96 14.21
N LEU A 231 14.77 -16.32 13.33
CA LEU A 231 15.31 -15.69 12.11
C LEU A 231 16.24 -14.51 12.43
N ALA A 232 15.94 -13.76 13.50
CA ALA A 232 16.78 -12.66 13.97
C ALA A 232 18.21 -13.06 14.34
N GLN A 233 18.46 -14.34 14.68
CA GLN A 233 19.81 -14.84 14.98
C GLN A 233 20.74 -14.81 13.76
N TYR A 234 20.20 -14.78 12.56
CA TYR A 234 20.93 -14.75 11.29
C TYR A 234 20.96 -13.36 10.68
N CYS A 235 20.52 -12.33 11.42
CA CYS A 235 20.47 -10.92 11.03
C CYS A 235 21.63 -10.12 11.64
N PRO A 236 21.94 -8.93 11.08
CA PRO A 236 22.90 -8.01 11.68
C PRO A 236 22.54 -7.64 13.13
N PRO A 237 23.52 -7.48 14.03
CA PRO A 237 23.25 -7.23 15.46
C PRO A 237 22.54 -5.89 15.71
N GLY A 238 22.52 -4.96 14.74
CA GLY A 238 21.87 -3.65 14.82
C GLY A 238 20.39 -3.65 14.46
N ILE A 239 19.76 -4.79 14.11
CA ILE A 239 18.36 -4.83 13.64
C ILE A 239 17.36 -4.21 14.60
N THR A 240 17.65 -4.17 15.90
CA THR A 240 16.79 -3.56 16.93
C THR A 240 16.63 -2.04 16.80
N SER A 241 17.39 -1.42 15.88
CA SER A 241 17.22 -0.01 15.47
C SER A 241 16.81 0.14 14.00
N TYR A 242 16.66 -0.96 13.25
CA TYR A 242 16.40 -0.92 11.83
C TYR A 242 14.94 -0.59 11.51
N GLY A 243 14.78 0.20 10.45
CA GLY A 243 13.53 0.50 9.78
C GLY A 243 13.63 0.18 8.29
N TYR A 244 12.84 0.89 7.48
CA TYR A 244 12.72 0.64 6.04
C TYR A 244 14.04 0.73 5.27
N SER A 245 14.79 1.83 5.44
CA SER A 245 16.01 2.09 4.68
C SER A 245 17.17 1.17 5.04
N ASP A 246 17.21 0.68 6.28
CA ASP A 246 18.32 -0.15 6.77
C ASP A 246 18.33 -1.52 6.10
N GLN A 247 17.15 -2.12 5.87
CA GLN A 247 17.00 -3.41 5.18
C GLN A 247 17.47 -3.31 3.73
N ILE A 248 17.06 -2.26 3.01
CA ILE A 248 17.51 -1.99 1.64
C ILE A 248 19.02 -1.88 1.62
N THR A 249 19.59 -1.08 2.54
CA THR A 249 21.02 -0.86 2.65
C THR A 249 21.78 -2.15 2.98
N ALA A 250 21.27 -2.99 3.88
CA ALA A 250 21.91 -4.25 4.22
C ALA A 250 22.00 -5.20 3.02
N PHE A 251 20.94 -5.28 2.20
CA PHE A 251 20.94 -6.09 0.99
C PHE A 251 21.85 -5.48 -0.10
N CYS A 252 21.68 -4.21 -0.44
CA CYS A 252 22.44 -3.53 -1.50
C CYS A 252 23.96 -3.44 -1.19
N SER A 253 24.33 -3.33 0.08
CA SER A 253 25.75 -3.38 0.49
C SER A 253 26.35 -4.78 0.51
N GLY A 254 25.57 -5.80 0.20
CA GLY A 254 26.00 -7.21 0.22
C GLY A 254 26.25 -7.75 1.63
N LYS A 255 25.69 -7.13 2.68
CA LYS A 255 25.81 -7.61 4.07
C LYS A 255 24.77 -8.65 4.45
N ALA A 256 23.64 -8.69 3.76
CA ALA A 256 22.59 -9.67 3.96
C ALA A 256 22.27 -10.40 2.66
N ALA A 257 22.15 -11.74 2.75
CA ALA A 257 21.83 -12.59 1.61
C ALA A 257 20.34 -12.56 1.27
N ILE A 258 19.48 -12.35 2.28
CA ILE A 258 18.02 -12.27 2.15
C ILE A 258 17.53 -10.99 2.80
N SER A 259 16.59 -10.30 2.13
CA SER A 259 15.84 -9.18 2.68
C SER A 259 14.38 -9.28 2.28
N PHE A 260 13.49 -8.79 3.13
CA PHE A 260 12.07 -8.68 2.82
C PHE A 260 11.74 -7.22 2.63
N TYR A 261 11.18 -6.88 1.49
CA TYR A 261 10.78 -5.51 1.20
C TYR A 261 9.86 -5.46 -0.02
N GLN A 262 9.45 -4.26 -0.34
CA GLN A 262 8.77 -3.93 -1.58
C GLN A 262 9.79 -3.57 -2.68
N GLY A 263 9.33 -3.29 -3.89
CA GLY A 263 10.18 -3.17 -5.07
C GLY A 263 11.27 -2.08 -5.09
N ARG A 264 11.36 -1.16 -4.11
CA ARG A 264 12.42 -0.13 -4.07
C ARG A 264 13.84 -0.71 -4.13
N ILE A 265 14.03 -1.94 -3.67
CA ILE A 265 15.33 -2.64 -3.77
C ILE A 265 15.77 -2.77 -5.25
N ILE A 266 14.83 -2.96 -6.18
CA ILE A 266 15.12 -3.14 -7.60
C ILE A 266 15.89 -1.93 -8.16
N ALA A 267 15.35 -0.72 -7.95
CA ALA A 267 15.97 0.53 -8.39
C ALA A 267 17.29 0.80 -7.64
N ARG A 268 17.33 0.53 -6.32
CA ARG A 268 18.52 0.71 -5.51
C ARG A 268 19.66 -0.22 -5.94
N VAL A 269 19.39 -1.48 -6.23
CA VAL A 269 20.42 -2.41 -6.78
C VAL A 269 20.94 -1.89 -8.11
N TYR A 270 20.05 -1.46 -9.01
CA TYR A 270 20.46 -0.94 -10.31
C TYR A 270 21.41 0.29 -10.20
N ASN A 271 21.07 1.23 -9.32
CA ASN A 271 21.79 2.50 -9.19
C ASN A 271 23.04 2.40 -8.30
N GLU A 272 22.96 1.65 -7.19
CA GLU A 272 23.97 1.69 -6.12
C GLU A 272 24.78 0.40 -6.00
N ALA A 273 24.28 -0.73 -6.48
CA ALA A 273 24.92 -2.03 -6.38
C ALA A 273 24.88 -2.83 -7.69
N PRO A 274 25.35 -2.25 -8.82
CA PRO A 274 25.22 -2.88 -10.14
C PRO A 274 25.89 -4.27 -10.24
N ASP A 275 26.87 -4.56 -9.37
CA ASP A 275 27.52 -5.88 -9.27
C ASP A 275 26.57 -6.99 -8.77
N LEU A 276 25.43 -6.62 -8.19
CA LEU A 276 24.38 -7.55 -7.75
C LEU A 276 23.31 -7.80 -8.80
N LEU A 277 23.26 -7.05 -9.89
CA LEU A 277 22.14 -7.00 -10.82
C LEU A 277 21.73 -8.40 -11.35
N ASP A 278 22.71 -9.26 -11.63
CA ASP A 278 22.48 -10.61 -12.12
C ASP A 278 22.60 -11.70 -11.03
N LYS A 279 22.61 -11.30 -9.74
CA LYS A 279 22.91 -12.18 -8.61
C LYS A 279 21.76 -12.29 -7.61
N TYR A 280 20.56 -11.80 -7.93
CA TYR A 280 19.43 -11.89 -7.02
C TYR A 280 18.13 -12.19 -7.76
N ALA A 281 17.21 -12.78 -7.04
CA ALA A 281 15.83 -12.97 -7.46
C ALA A 281 14.87 -12.19 -6.53
N VAL A 282 13.68 -11.91 -7.06
CA VAL A 282 12.52 -11.42 -6.34
C VAL A 282 11.49 -12.55 -6.31
N CYS A 283 11.01 -12.92 -5.14
CA CYS A 283 10.19 -14.10 -4.91
C CYS A 283 9.04 -13.81 -3.94
N GLU A 284 8.06 -14.73 -3.87
CA GLU A 284 7.08 -14.75 -2.78
C GLU A 284 7.78 -14.84 -1.42
N VAL A 285 7.17 -14.25 -0.39
CA VAL A 285 7.63 -14.43 1.00
C VAL A 285 7.33 -15.88 1.42
N PRO A 286 8.29 -16.63 1.99
CA PRO A 286 8.05 -17.97 2.49
C PRO A 286 6.92 -18.00 3.52
N THR A 287 5.98 -18.92 3.37
CA THR A 287 4.80 -19.04 4.24
C THR A 287 5.06 -19.97 5.42
N CYS A 288 4.24 -19.88 6.46
CA CYS A 288 4.31 -20.81 7.58
C CYS A 288 4.03 -22.24 7.10
N ASP A 289 4.81 -23.23 7.60
CA ASP A 289 4.77 -24.63 7.13
C ASP A 289 3.39 -25.27 7.22
N ASP A 290 2.63 -24.94 8.25
CA ASP A 290 1.27 -25.43 8.53
C ASP A 290 0.22 -24.31 8.58
N GLY A 291 0.58 -23.11 8.11
CA GLY A 291 -0.29 -21.95 8.04
C GLY A 291 -0.95 -21.74 6.68
N PRO A 292 -1.79 -20.71 6.55
CA PRO A 292 -2.38 -20.32 5.29
C PRO A 292 -1.32 -19.85 4.28
N GLN A 293 -1.54 -20.16 3.00
CA GLN A 293 -0.64 -19.79 1.91
C GLN A 293 -0.98 -18.37 1.42
N LEU A 294 -0.63 -17.36 2.22
CA LEU A 294 -0.98 -15.96 1.98
C LEU A 294 0.23 -15.14 1.57
N GLN A 295 -0.04 -14.11 0.77
CA GLN A 295 0.90 -13.07 0.42
C GLN A 295 0.32 -11.70 0.79
N PHE A 296 1.14 -10.66 0.87
CA PHE A 296 0.75 -9.38 1.43
C PHE A 296 0.99 -8.23 0.46
N ALA A 297 0.01 -7.32 0.41
CA ALA A 297 0.19 -5.98 -0.10
C ALA A 297 -0.43 -4.98 0.88
N SER A 298 0.19 -3.82 1.01
CA SER A 298 -0.40 -2.64 1.64
C SER A 298 -0.84 -1.69 0.54
N TYR A 299 -1.98 -1.03 0.69
CA TYR A 299 -2.44 -0.01 -0.25
C TYR A 299 -2.53 1.34 0.46
N ASN A 300 -1.79 2.32 -0.03
CA ASN A 300 -1.99 3.70 0.37
C ASN A 300 -3.09 4.33 -0.46
N TYR A 301 -3.81 5.26 0.14
CA TYR A 301 -5.01 5.85 -0.42
C TYR A 301 -4.88 7.35 -0.61
N TYR A 302 -5.51 7.84 -1.66
CA TYR A 302 -5.91 9.24 -1.72
C TYR A 302 -7.33 9.34 -1.19
N ALA A 303 -7.56 10.29 -0.28
CA ALA A 303 -8.86 10.54 0.32
C ALA A 303 -9.19 12.03 0.31
N LEU A 304 -10.48 12.33 0.35
CA LEU A 304 -10.99 13.67 0.49
C LEU A 304 -11.50 13.88 1.92
N GLY A 305 -11.19 15.03 2.52
CA GLY A 305 -11.81 15.41 3.78
C GLY A 305 -13.29 15.73 3.59
N LYS A 306 -14.12 15.33 4.56
CA LYS A 306 -15.58 15.50 4.51
C LYS A 306 -16.05 16.92 4.20
N ASN A 307 -15.30 17.92 4.61
CA ASN A 307 -15.66 19.33 4.49
C ASN A 307 -14.95 20.03 3.32
N THR A 308 -14.38 19.28 2.35
CA THR A 308 -13.83 19.88 1.14
C THR A 308 -14.87 20.75 0.44
N GLN A 309 -14.44 21.89 -0.09
CA GLN A 309 -15.33 22.82 -0.78
C GLN A 309 -15.40 22.56 -2.29
N ASN A 310 -14.48 21.74 -2.83
CA ASN A 310 -14.36 21.44 -4.25
C ASN A 310 -14.24 19.94 -4.52
N PRO A 311 -15.19 19.08 -4.08
CA PRO A 311 -15.09 17.64 -4.21
C PRO A 311 -15.01 17.20 -5.67
N GLU A 312 -15.76 17.82 -6.59
CA GLU A 312 -15.73 17.51 -8.02
C GLU A 312 -14.35 17.78 -8.64
N LEU A 313 -13.70 18.90 -8.29
CA LEU A 313 -12.34 19.20 -8.75
C LEU A 313 -11.34 18.17 -8.21
N ALA A 314 -11.47 17.81 -6.94
CA ALA A 314 -10.59 16.83 -6.32
C ALA A 314 -10.77 15.44 -6.95
N MET A 315 -12.00 14.98 -7.20
CA MET A 315 -12.29 13.72 -7.87
C MET A 315 -11.81 13.71 -9.32
N ALA A 316 -12.00 14.80 -10.07
CA ALA A 316 -11.51 14.91 -11.44
C ALA A 316 -9.98 14.86 -11.52
N PHE A 317 -9.29 15.52 -10.58
CA PHE A 317 -7.83 15.43 -10.49
C PHE A 317 -7.36 14.03 -10.11
N LEU A 318 -8.04 13.35 -9.18
CA LEU A 318 -7.74 11.95 -8.83
C LEU A 318 -7.91 11.02 -10.03
N GLU A 319 -9.03 11.12 -10.75
CA GLU A 319 -9.27 10.32 -11.95
C GLU A 319 -8.17 10.54 -12.99
N PHE A 320 -7.79 11.79 -13.25
CA PHE A 320 -6.71 12.15 -14.16
C PHE A 320 -5.36 11.55 -13.75
N MET A 321 -5.02 11.63 -12.46
CA MET A 321 -3.73 11.20 -11.94
C MET A 321 -3.65 9.68 -11.80
N CYS A 322 -4.75 9.01 -11.44
CA CYS A 322 -4.76 7.61 -11.02
C CYS A 322 -5.25 6.64 -12.10
N THR A 323 -5.49 7.09 -13.33
CA THR A 323 -5.91 6.24 -14.44
C THR A 323 -4.98 6.36 -15.65
N GLY A 324 -5.04 5.38 -16.55
CA GLY A 324 -4.36 5.41 -17.84
C GLY A 324 -2.84 5.60 -17.76
N GLU A 325 -2.30 6.33 -18.74
CA GLU A 325 -0.86 6.57 -18.85
C GLU A 325 -0.29 7.43 -17.69
N ASN A 326 -1.09 8.30 -17.10
CA ASN A 326 -0.68 9.13 -15.98
C ASN A 326 -0.39 8.30 -14.74
N ALA A 327 -1.27 7.35 -14.42
CA ALA A 327 -1.05 6.40 -13.33
C ALA A 327 0.16 5.50 -13.61
N ALA A 328 0.35 5.08 -14.86
CA ALA A 328 1.52 4.29 -15.24
C ALA A 328 2.83 5.09 -15.07
N GLN A 329 2.86 6.38 -15.43
CA GLN A 329 4.01 7.25 -15.19
C GLN A 329 4.30 7.40 -13.70
N PHE A 330 3.27 7.56 -12.87
CA PHE A 330 3.45 7.63 -11.43
C PHE A 330 4.00 6.32 -10.86
N ALA A 331 3.48 5.17 -11.27
CA ALA A 331 3.99 3.87 -10.84
C ALA A 331 5.47 3.65 -11.25
N LEU A 332 5.87 4.14 -12.43
CA LEU A 332 7.25 4.05 -12.90
C LEU A 332 8.22 5.05 -12.22
N SER A 333 7.74 5.97 -11.39
CA SER A 333 8.62 6.77 -10.52
C SER A 333 9.26 5.93 -9.40
N ALA A 334 8.65 4.79 -9.05
CA ALA A 334 9.22 3.78 -8.15
C ALA A 334 8.86 2.36 -8.65
N PRO A 335 9.52 1.87 -9.72
CA PRO A 335 9.15 0.65 -10.42
C PRO A 335 9.19 -0.59 -9.53
N GLY A 336 8.10 -1.38 -9.54
CA GLY A 336 7.94 -2.56 -8.70
C GLY A 336 7.65 -2.26 -7.21
N HIS A 337 7.78 -0.99 -6.79
CA HIS A 337 7.39 -0.54 -5.46
C HIS A 337 5.95 -0.01 -5.46
N ILE A 338 5.65 0.94 -6.33
CA ILE A 338 4.27 1.36 -6.58
C ILE A 338 3.66 0.36 -7.56
N THR A 339 2.79 -0.50 -7.06
CA THR A 339 2.03 -1.43 -7.90
C THR A 339 0.65 -0.82 -8.19
N PRO A 340 0.14 -0.96 -9.42
CA PRO A 340 -1.14 -0.38 -9.78
C PRO A 340 -2.29 -1.07 -9.04
N SER A 341 -3.35 -0.32 -8.76
CA SER A 341 -4.61 -0.83 -8.21
C SER A 341 -5.66 -1.16 -9.27
N LEU A 342 -5.40 -0.79 -10.53
CA LEU A 342 -6.27 -1.02 -11.67
C LEU A 342 -5.63 -2.00 -12.67
N TYR A 343 -6.44 -2.93 -13.18
CA TYR A 343 -6.00 -3.87 -14.22
C TYR A 343 -5.61 -3.16 -15.52
N SER A 344 -6.37 -2.12 -15.93
CA SER A 344 -6.07 -1.32 -17.11
C SER A 344 -4.69 -0.64 -17.03
N VAL A 345 -4.32 -0.12 -15.87
CA VAL A 345 -3.00 0.48 -15.63
C VAL A 345 -1.91 -0.59 -15.63
N LYS A 346 -2.17 -1.76 -15.05
CA LYS A 346 -1.25 -2.90 -15.10
C LYS A 346 -0.95 -3.34 -16.52
N GLU A 347 -1.94 -3.37 -17.42
CA GLU A 347 -1.75 -3.69 -18.84
C GLU A 347 -0.85 -2.67 -19.56
N ILE A 348 -1.04 -1.38 -19.28
CA ILE A 348 -0.18 -0.31 -19.83
C ILE A 348 1.26 -0.50 -19.37
N LEU A 349 1.46 -0.71 -18.05
CA LEU A 349 2.78 -0.93 -17.46
C LEU A 349 3.47 -2.17 -18.03
N THR A 350 2.73 -3.26 -18.24
CA THR A 350 3.24 -4.48 -18.87
C THR A 350 3.74 -4.18 -20.28
N THR A 351 2.95 -3.47 -21.09
CA THR A 351 3.34 -3.07 -22.44
C THR A 351 4.59 -2.19 -22.45
N ILE A 352 4.70 -1.23 -21.51
CA ILE A 352 5.88 -0.38 -21.36
C ILE A 352 7.11 -1.22 -21.05
N LEU A 353 7.02 -2.12 -20.07
CA LEU A 353 8.16 -2.95 -19.64
C LEU A 353 8.63 -3.95 -20.72
N GLU A 354 7.73 -4.42 -21.58
CA GLU A 354 8.06 -5.31 -22.68
C GLU A 354 8.72 -4.58 -23.86
N THR A 355 8.51 -3.28 -24.02
CA THR A 355 8.91 -2.52 -25.20
C THR A 355 9.92 -1.41 -24.94
N THR A 356 10.23 -1.11 -23.69
CA THR A 356 11.09 0.01 -23.31
C THR A 356 12.55 -0.21 -23.66
N ASP A 357 13.20 0.85 -24.15
CA ASP A 357 14.66 0.92 -24.34
C ASP A 357 15.37 1.48 -23.08
N ASP A 358 14.65 1.89 -22.03
CA ASP A 358 15.25 2.34 -20.78
C ASP A 358 16.04 1.20 -20.14
N PRO A 359 17.37 1.39 -19.89
CA PRO A 359 18.20 0.29 -19.40
C PRO A 359 17.86 -0.21 -18.00
N MET A 360 17.30 0.65 -17.14
CA MET A 360 16.87 0.26 -15.79
C MET A 360 15.62 -0.61 -15.88
N LEU A 361 14.62 -0.16 -16.62
CA LEU A 361 13.34 -0.87 -16.76
C LEU A 361 13.53 -2.19 -17.52
N SER A 362 14.22 -2.18 -18.66
CA SER A 362 14.39 -3.37 -19.52
C SER A 362 15.19 -4.49 -18.83
N LYS A 363 16.24 -4.15 -18.06
CA LYS A 363 17.02 -5.14 -17.29
C LYS A 363 16.27 -5.71 -16.10
N ASN A 364 15.31 -4.99 -15.57
CA ASN A 364 14.54 -5.38 -14.40
C ASN A 364 13.09 -5.71 -14.72
N ALA A 365 12.68 -5.72 -15.99
CA ALA A 365 11.29 -5.91 -16.40
C ALA A 365 10.64 -7.14 -15.74
N ALA A 366 11.32 -8.28 -15.75
CA ALA A 366 10.80 -9.50 -15.14
C ALA A 366 10.56 -9.38 -13.63
N ARG A 367 11.43 -8.65 -12.90
CA ARG A 367 11.30 -8.43 -11.45
C ARG A 367 10.17 -7.44 -11.14
N ILE A 368 10.05 -6.39 -11.96
CA ILE A 368 8.99 -5.39 -11.83
C ILE A 368 7.63 -6.02 -12.15
N LEU A 369 7.53 -6.79 -13.24
CA LEU A 369 6.32 -7.54 -13.59
C LEU A 369 5.93 -8.55 -12.52
N PHE A 370 6.91 -9.24 -11.93
CA PHE A 370 6.65 -10.11 -10.78
C PHE A 370 5.96 -9.33 -9.64
N SER A 371 6.43 -8.12 -9.31
CA SER A 371 5.82 -7.28 -8.27
C SER A 371 4.36 -6.94 -8.58
N TYR A 372 4.06 -6.62 -9.85
CA TYR A 372 2.70 -6.28 -10.28
C TYR A 372 1.77 -7.50 -10.30
N ASP A 373 2.27 -8.65 -10.76
CA ASP A 373 1.52 -9.91 -10.75
C ASP A 373 1.27 -10.41 -9.33
N HIS A 374 2.27 -10.27 -8.47
CA HIS A 374 2.19 -10.65 -7.08
C HIS A 374 1.14 -9.81 -6.32
N ALA A 375 1.12 -8.48 -6.50
CA ALA A 375 0.11 -7.62 -5.90
C ALA A 375 -1.32 -7.93 -6.38
N ALA A 376 -1.48 -8.36 -7.65
CA ALA A 376 -2.76 -8.71 -8.23
C ALA A 376 -3.17 -10.18 -8.02
N SER A 377 -2.37 -10.96 -7.30
CA SER A 377 -2.64 -12.39 -7.04
C SER A 377 -3.81 -12.57 -6.08
N GLU A 378 -4.63 -13.60 -6.33
CA GLU A 378 -5.71 -13.99 -5.41
C GLU A 378 -5.21 -14.45 -4.02
N LYS A 379 -3.94 -14.80 -3.90
CA LYS A 379 -3.30 -15.13 -2.62
C LYS A 379 -2.90 -13.88 -1.83
N THR A 380 -2.83 -12.74 -2.50
CA THR A 380 -2.41 -11.47 -1.89
C THR A 380 -3.63 -10.74 -1.36
N PHE A 381 -3.55 -10.27 -0.15
CA PHE A 381 -4.59 -9.47 0.47
C PHE A 381 -4.01 -8.18 1.03
N ASN A 382 -4.86 -7.19 1.19
CA ASN A 382 -4.52 -5.95 1.84
C ASN A 382 -4.58 -6.16 3.36
N GLU A 383 -3.41 -6.21 3.99
CA GLU A 383 -3.28 -6.55 5.41
C GLU A 383 -4.00 -5.59 6.35
N SER A 384 -4.07 -4.31 6.00
CA SER A 384 -4.67 -3.28 6.84
C SER A 384 -6.16 -3.06 6.59
N ALA A 385 -6.63 -3.41 5.40
CA ALA A 385 -8.04 -3.33 5.07
C ALA A 385 -8.86 -4.54 5.55
N ASN A 386 -8.20 -5.66 5.84
CA ASN A 386 -8.86 -6.86 6.34
C ASN A 386 -8.83 -6.90 7.86
N ALA A 387 -9.82 -6.30 8.45
CA ALA A 387 -10.02 -6.43 9.86
C ALA A 387 -10.41 -7.83 10.27
N GLY A 388 -9.72 -8.34 11.23
CA GLY A 388 -10.17 -9.50 11.98
C GLY A 388 -10.36 -10.79 11.19
N GLY A 389 -10.10 -10.79 9.88
CA GLY A 389 -10.31 -12.00 9.12
C GLY A 389 -9.57 -12.06 7.81
N VAL A 390 -8.58 -12.88 7.76
CA VAL A 390 -7.88 -13.24 6.54
C VAL A 390 -8.43 -14.58 6.05
N LYS A 391 -8.83 -14.65 4.78
CA LYS A 391 -9.34 -15.87 4.18
C LYS A 391 -8.34 -17.02 4.34
N GLY A 392 -8.79 -18.14 4.90
CA GLY A 392 -7.95 -19.30 5.18
C GLY A 392 -7.28 -19.28 6.57
N THR A 393 -7.47 -18.24 7.38
CA THR A 393 -7.11 -18.22 8.80
C THR A 393 -8.28 -18.64 9.67
N THR A 394 -8.05 -18.75 11.00
CA THR A 394 -9.12 -19.06 11.98
C THR A 394 -10.13 -17.93 12.16
N PHE A 395 -9.82 -16.75 11.64
CA PHE A 395 -10.66 -15.57 11.74
C PHE A 395 -11.01 -15.05 10.34
N GLU A 396 -11.96 -15.67 9.68
CA GLU A 396 -12.57 -15.13 8.45
C GLU A 396 -13.73 -14.22 8.83
N THR A 397 -13.58 -12.92 8.72
CA THR A 397 -14.61 -11.94 9.14
C THR A 397 -15.47 -11.40 8.02
N ASN A 398 -15.62 -12.05 6.90
CA ASN A 398 -16.53 -11.60 5.85
C ASN A 398 -16.38 -10.11 5.44
N GLY A 399 -15.17 -9.57 5.50
CA GLY A 399 -14.89 -8.20 5.08
C GLY A 399 -15.12 -7.12 6.14
N ILE A 400 -15.20 -7.46 7.42
CA ILE A 400 -15.20 -6.45 8.49
C ILE A 400 -13.84 -5.75 8.51
N LEU A 401 -13.84 -4.45 8.37
CA LEU A 401 -12.63 -3.64 8.41
C LEU A 401 -12.15 -3.44 9.85
N ASN A 402 -10.83 -3.59 10.08
CA ASN A 402 -10.24 -3.32 11.38
C ASN A 402 -10.07 -1.82 11.63
N THR A 403 -11.04 -1.19 12.23
CA THR A 403 -11.01 0.23 12.60
C THR A 403 -10.05 0.53 13.76
N ASN A 404 -9.53 -0.49 14.44
CA ASN A 404 -8.59 -0.34 15.55
C ASN A 404 -7.13 -0.52 15.13
N TYR A 405 -6.87 -0.87 13.85
CA TYR A 405 -5.50 -1.16 13.39
C TYR A 405 -4.57 0.06 13.46
N ALA A 406 -5.08 1.28 13.26
CA ALA A 406 -4.29 2.50 13.40
C ALA A 406 -3.65 2.63 14.79
N TYR A 407 -4.33 2.17 15.84
CA TYR A 407 -3.79 2.20 17.22
C TYR A 407 -2.63 1.23 17.41
N VAL A 408 -2.62 0.08 16.69
CA VAL A 408 -1.50 -0.86 16.73
C VAL A 408 -0.21 -0.18 16.30
N ARG A 409 -0.28 0.65 15.24
CA ARG A 409 0.82 1.47 14.74
C ARG A 409 1.13 2.63 15.70
N GLN A 410 0.13 3.45 16.02
CA GLN A 410 0.28 4.67 16.82
C GLN A 410 0.94 4.39 18.19
N TYR A 411 0.61 3.28 18.81
CA TYR A 411 1.14 2.88 20.11
C TYR A 411 2.28 1.86 20.01
N ASN A 412 2.77 1.57 18.80
CA ASN A 412 3.90 0.64 18.55
C ASN A 412 3.72 -0.76 19.17
N ILE A 413 2.50 -1.25 19.26
CA ILE A 413 2.15 -2.47 20.01
C ILE A 413 2.96 -3.68 19.56
N LEU A 414 2.97 -3.98 18.25
CA LEU A 414 3.68 -5.15 17.72
C LEU A 414 5.20 -4.97 17.72
N SER A 415 5.69 -3.76 17.40
CA SER A 415 7.13 -3.52 17.40
C SER A 415 7.73 -3.54 18.81
N GLU A 416 6.99 -3.05 19.81
CA GLU A 416 7.38 -3.19 21.20
C GLU A 416 7.41 -4.66 21.64
N MET A 417 6.39 -5.44 21.29
CA MET A 417 6.33 -6.88 21.56
C MET A 417 7.57 -7.61 21.00
N VAL A 418 7.98 -7.29 19.76
CA VAL A 418 9.22 -7.84 19.15
C VAL A 418 10.44 -7.43 19.98
N GLN A 419 10.55 -6.17 20.40
CA GLN A 419 11.69 -5.70 21.18
C GLN A 419 11.76 -6.33 22.58
N GLN A 420 10.62 -6.58 23.24
CA GLN A 420 10.60 -7.30 24.52
C GLN A 420 11.26 -8.68 24.39
N VAL A 421 11.03 -9.37 23.29
CA VAL A 421 11.64 -10.68 23.03
C VAL A 421 13.12 -10.56 22.65
N LEU A 422 13.48 -9.67 21.72
CA LEU A 422 14.83 -9.63 21.15
C LEU A 422 15.84 -8.89 22.05
N ILE A 423 15.42 -7.86 22.78
CA ILE A 423 16.30 -7.03 23.61
C ILE A 423 16.25 -7.48 25.06
N ASN A 424 15.03 -7.66 25.61
CA ASN A 424 14.83 -7.92 27.03
C ASN A 424 14.79 -9.42 27.36
N GLY A 425 14.80 -10.29 26.34
CA GLY A 425 14.80 -11.74 26.51
C GLY A 425 13.52 -12.29 27.13
N VAL A 426 12.40 -11.54 27.00
CA VAL A 426 11.08 -12.00 27.44
C VAL A 426 10.66 -13.20 26.58
N GLU A 427 10.05 -14.20 27.21
CA GLU A 427 9.53 -15.34 26.44
C GLU A 427 8.38 -14.90 25.51
N PRO A 428 8.29 -15.42 24.27
CA PRO A 428 7.29 -15.03 23.29
C PRO A 428 5.86 -15.05 23.81
N ALA A 429 5.46 -16.05 24.58
CA ALA A 429 4.13 -16.14 25.18
C ALA A 429 3.85 -15.02 26.20
N ASP A 430 4.85 -14.67 27.02
CA ASP A 430 4.69 -13.59 28.00
C ASP A 430 4.65 -12.22 27.29
N ALA A 431 5.43 -12.02 26.23
CA ALA A 431 5.41 -10.81 25.43
C ALA A 431 4.07 -10.63 24.70
N ALA A 432 3.53 -11.69 24.10
CA ALA A 432 2.24 -11.70 23.44
C ALA A 432 1.09 -11.35 24.42
N LYS A 433 1.09 -11.96 25.60
CA LYS A 433 0.12 -11.67 26.65
C LYS A 433 0.21 -10.22 27.18
N ALA A 434 1.42 -9.69 27.32
CA ALA A 434 1.60 -8.30 27.74
C ALA A 434 1.11 -7.32 26.66
N ALA A 435 1.37 -7.61 25.39
CA ALA A 435 0.88 -6.83 24.26
C ALA A 435 -0.67 -6.85 24.16
N GLN A 436 -1.30 -8.00 24.41
CA GLN A 436 -2.76 -8.15 24.52
C GLN A 436 -3.31 -7.17 25.54
N GLN A 437 -2.81 -7.24 26.79
CA GLN A 437 -3.29 -6.38 27.88
C GLN A 437 -3.07 -4.89 27.59
N ASN A 438 -1.90 -4.53 27.03
CA ASN A 438 -1.61 -3.15 26.66
C ASN A 438 -2.61 -2.63 25.61
N PHE A 439 -2.95 -3.44 24.61
CA PHE A 439 -3.90 -3.03 23.58
C PHE A 439 -5.33 -2.92 24.13
N GLU A 440 -5.75 -3.83 25.00
CA GLU A 440 -7.04 -3.74 25.71
C GLU A 440 -7.14 -2.45 26.55
N ASP A 441 -6.08 -2.12 27.30
CA ASP A 441 -6.03 -0.91 28.14
C ASP A 441 -6.12 0.36 27.26
N ILE A 442 -5.42 0.41 26.12
CA ILE A 442 -5.49 1.53 25.16
C ILE A 442 -6.91 1.71 24.62
N LEU A 443 -7.57 0.63 24.20
CA LEU A 443 -8.93 0.72 23.68
C LEU A 443 -9.93 1.17 24.74
N ALA A 444 -9.77 0.72 25.99
CA ALA A 444 -10.60 1.14 27.10
C ALA A 444 -10.44 2.64 27.47
N ASP A 445 -9.24 3.19 27.26
CA ASP A 445 -8.98 4.63 27.49
C ASP A 445 -9.55 5.53 26.36
N LEU A 446 -9.88 4.96 25.20
CA LEU A 446 -10.45 5.67 24.05
C LEU A 446 -11.98 5.69 24.05
N GLU A 447 -12.66 4.81 24.80
CA GLU A 447 -14.11 4.77 25.00
C GLU A 447 -14.57 5.85 26.01
#